data_7d06d2be5869d31e52e82b30d584c3f7
#
_entry.id   7d06d2be5869d31e52e82b30d584c3f7
#
_cell.length_a   1.000
_cell.length_b   1.000
_cell.length_c   1.000
_cell.angle_alpha   90.00
_cell.angle_beta   90.00
_cell.angle_gamma   90.00
#
_symmetry.space_group_name_H-M   'P 1'
#
loop_
_entity.id
_entity.type
_entity.pdbx_description
1 polymer ?
#
loop_
_entity_poly.entity_id
_entity_poly.type
_entity_poly.pdbx_seq_one_letter_code
_entity_poly.pdbx_strand_id
1 'polypeptide(L)'
;MSLYFQVSLLLSDWITSLLAAVPLRSRATFVELFCGCLLSGDGWVTTAISAIQRQRHWSTYYKLLQRGSIKTQPLAVALFKLIQRVHHNKVITLVIDDTLVPRQSSTAPGSAIHFDHSH
;
A
#
# COMPACT_ATOMS: atom_id res chain seq x y z
N MET A 1 18.51 -7.93 23.61
CA MET A 1 17.45 -8.25 22.63
C MET A 1 18.08 -8.30 21.25
N SER A 2 17.84 -9.36 20.49
CA SER A 2 18.43 -9.47 19.14
C SER A 2 17.83 -8.45 18.18
N LEU A 3 18.61 -8.05 17.16
CA LEU A 3 18.16 -7.15 16.12
C LEU A 3 16.91 -7.69 15.39
N TYR A 4 16.90 -8.99 15.10
CA TYR A 4 15.75 -9.64 14.45
C TYR A 4 14.45 -9.49 15.25
N PHE A 5 14.53 -9.62 16.56
CA PHE A 5 13.37 -9.47 17.44
C PHE A 5 12.88 -8.02 17.45
N GLN A 6 13.78 -7.06 17.48
CA GLN A 6 13.43 -5.62 17.43
C GLN A 6 12.76 -5.25 16.12
N VAL A 7 13.31 -5.70 14.99
CA VAL A 7 12.73 -5.46 13.65
C VAL A 7 11.35 -6.11 13.54
N SER A 8 11.18 -7.32 14.03
CA SER A 8 9.91 -8.04 14.02
C SER A 8 8.83 -7.31 14.83
N LEU A 9 9.17 -6.81 16.01
CA LEU A 9 8.25 -6.02 16.84
C LEU A 9 7.86 -4.72 16.15
N LEU A 10 8.81 -4.02 15.56
CA LEU A 10 8.59 -2.75 14.88
C LEU A 10 7.67 -2.93 13.67
N LEU A 11 7.95 -3.94 12.83
CA LEU A 11 7.13 -4.25 11.66
C LEU A 11 5.72 -4.67 12.07
N SER A 12 5.58 -5.47 13.10
CA SER A 12 4.28 -5.90 13.65
C SER A 12 3.46 -4.68 14.13
N ASP A 13 4.09 -3.74 14.81
CA ASP A 13 3.45 -2.50 15.24
C ASP A 13 2.96 -1.65 14.06
N TRP A 14 3.78 -1.49 13.04
CA TRP A 14 3.39 -0.74 11.84
C TRP A 14 2.22 -1.39 11.11
N ILE A 15 2.28 -2.69 10.91
CA ILE A 15 1.20 -3.46 10.26
C ILE A 15 -0.09 -3.32 11.07
N THR A 16 -0.04 -3.49 12.39
CA THR A 16 -1.20 -3.35 13.28
C THR A 16 -1.83 -1.96 13.17
N SER A 17 -1.01 -0.92 13.06
CA SER A 17 -1.50 0.46 12.88
C SER A 17 -2.26 0.64 11.57
N LEU A 18 -1.82 0.00 10.49
CA LEU A 18 -2.50 0.06 9.19
C LEU A 18 -3.75 -0.81 9.15
N LEU A 19 -3.78 -1.92 9.87
CA LEU A 19 -4.92 -2.86 9.90
C LEU A 19 -6.20 -2.24 10.45
N ALA A 20 -6.11 -1.16 11.23
CA ALA A 20 -7.29 -0.44 11.70
C ALA A 20 -8.17 0.07 10.54
N ALA A 21 -7.57 0.36 9.38
CA ALA A 21 -8.26 0.81 8.17
C ALA A 21 -8.67 -0.35 7.23
N VAL A 22 -8.38 -1.59 7.59
CA VAL A 22 -8.63 -2.77 6.74
C VAL A 22 -9.76 -3.60 7.35
N PRO A 23 -10.79 -3.96 6.56
CA PRO A 23 -11.87 -4.83 7.04
C PRO A 23 -11.33 -6.14 7.59
N LEU A 24 -11.93 -6.63 8.67
CA LEU A 24 -11.45 -7.81 9.41
C LEU A 24 -11.24 -9.02 8.50
N ARG A 25 -12.16 -9.27 7.56
CA ARG A 25 -12.06 -10.37 6.60
C ARG A 25 -10.85 -10.29 5.68
N SER A 26 -10.38 -9.09 5.39
CA SER A 26 -9.32 -8.83 4.41
C SER A 26 -7.95 -8.68 5.05
N ARG A 27 -7.85 -8.67 6.37
CA ARG A 27 -6.61 -8.36 7.08
C ARG A 27 -5.50 -9.35 6.78
N ALA A 28 -5.79 -10.65 6.81
CA ALA A 28 -4.78 -11.68 6.53
C ALA A 28 -4.23 -11.55 5.09
N THR A 29 -5.10 -11.36 4.10
CA THR A 29 -4.70 -11.16 2.71
C THR A 29 -3.91 -9.86 2.54
N PHE A 30 -4.33 -8.79 3.21
CA PHE A 30 -3.62 -7.51 3.20
C PHE A 30 -2.20 -7.66 3.76
N VAL A 31 -2.02 -8.33 4.88
CA VAL A 31 -0.70 -8.54 5.50
C VAL A 31 0.22 -9.32 4.56
N GLU A 32 -0.28 -10.39 3.95
CA GLU A 32 0.50 -11.17 2.98
C GLU A 32 0.95 -10.30 1.79
N LEU A 33 0.02 -9.55 1.21
CA LEU A 33 0.32 -8.67 0.07
C LEU A 33 1.28 -7.55 0.46
N PHE A 34 1.08 -6.95 1.62
CA PHE A 34 1.96 -5.91 2.15
C PHE A 34 3.39 -6.42 2.35
N CYS A 35 3.55 -7.58 2.99
CA CYS A 35 4.86 -8.20 3.16
C CYS A 35 5.50 -8.54 1.81
N GLY A 36 4.71 -9.04 0.87
CA GLY A 36 5.18 -9.30 -0.49
C GLY A 36 5.70 -8.05 -1.19
N CYS A 37 5.01 -6.93 -1.05
CA CYS A 37 5.45 -5.65 -1.60
C CYS A 37 6.76 -5.17 -0.97
N LEU A 38 6.94 -5.34 0.33
CA LEU A 38 8.20 -5.00 1.01
C LEU A 38 9.37 -5.86 0.52
N LEU A 39 9.12 -7.14 0.27
CA LEU A 39 10.15 -8.07 -0.20
C LEU A 39 10.50 -7.88 -1.67
N SER A 40 9.54 -7.58 -2.52
CA SER A 40 9.75 -7.43 -3.96
C SER A 40 10.28 -6.05 -4.36
N GLY A 41 9.83 -4.99 -3.69
CA GLY A 41 10.28 -3.63 -3.93
C GLY A 41 9.84 -2.96 -5.23
N ASP A 42 9.14 -3.66 -6.14
CA ASP A 42 8.74 -3.11 -7.44
C ASP A 42 7.27 -2.66 -7.52
N GLY A 43 6.47 -2.98 -6.51
CA GLY A 43 5.07 -2.59 -6.43
C GLY A 43 4.12 -3.40 -7.33
N TRP A 44 4.59 -4.40 -8.04
CA TRP A 44 3.75 -5.29 -8.85
C TRP A 44 3.11 -6.37 -7.99
N VAL A 45 1.80 -6.55 -8.12
CA VAL A 45 1.06 -7.58 -7.36
C VAL A 45 1.59 -8.98 -7.66
N THR A 46 1.86 -9.28 -8.92
CA THR A 46 2.40 -10.58 -9.34
C THR A 46 3.73 -10.89 -8.66
N THR A 47 4.64 -9.92 -8.63
CA THR A 47 5.94 -10.08 -7.98
C THR A 47 5.79 -10.19 -6.46
N ALA A 48 4.90 -9.40 -5.87
CA ALA A 48 4.63 -9.44 -4.44
C ALA A 48 4.13 -10.82 -3.99
N ILE A 49 3.14 -11.39 -4.67
CA ILE A 49 2.60 -12.71 -4.31
C ILE A 49 3.57 -13.86 -4.59
N SER A 50 4.52 -13.66 -5.50
CA SER A 50 5.59 -14.64 -5.77
C SER A 50 6.69 -14.59 -4.72
N ALA A 51 6.87 -13.46 -4.04
CA ALA A 51 7.89 -13.26 -3.01
C ALA A 51 7.52 -13.87 -1.65
N ILE A 52 6.28 -14.27 -1.45
CA ILE A 52 5.76 -14.84 -0.20
C ILE A 52 5.31 -16.29 -0.39
N GLN A 53 5.22 -17.03 0.72
CA GLN A 53 4.53 -18.31 0.75
C GLN A 53 3.02 -18.06 0.91
N ARG A 54 2.36 -17.75 -0.20
CA ARG A 54 0.94 -17.44 -0.18
C ARG A 54 0.09 -18.58 0.33
N GLN A 55 -0.86 -18.26 1.20
CA GLN A 55 -1.79 -19.24 1.77
C GLN A 55 -3.07 -19.37 0.95
N ARG A 56 -3.29 -18.46 -0.01
CA ARG A 56 -4.53 -18.38 -0.80
C ARG A 56 -4.23 -18.44 -2.29
N HIS A 57 -5.27 -18.69 -3.08
CA HIS A 57 -5.18 -18.63 -4.53
C HIS A 57 -4.80 -17.21 -4.97
N TRP A 58 -4.00 -17.08 -6.03
CA TRP A 58 -3.52 -15.78 -6.52
C TRP A 58 -4.64 -14.77 -6.80
N SER A 59 -5.80 -15.23 -7.28
CA SER A 59 -6.96 -14.36 -7.56
C SER A 59 -7.48 -13.64 -6.33
N THR A 60 -7.28 -14.17 -5.14
CA THR A 60 -7.74 -13.56 -3.88
C THR A 60 -7.07 -12.22 -3.64
N TYR A 61 -5.79 -12.09 -3.98
CA TYR A 61 -5.02 -10.86 -3.82
C TYR A 61 -5.47 -9.78 -4.80
N TYR A 62 -5.76 -10.15 -6.04
CA TYR A 62 -6.34 -9.23 -7.02
C TYR A 62 -7.74 -8.78 -6.64
N LYS A 63 -8.57 -9.68 -6.16
CA LYS A 63 -9.94 -9.36 -5.70
C LYS A 63 -9.94 -8.42 -4.50
N LEU A 64 -8.95 -8.51 -3.61
CA LEU A 64 -8.78 -7.57 -2.50
C LEU A 64 -8.69 -6.13 -3.01
N LEU A 65 -7.94 -5.90 -4.06
CA LEU A 65 -7.74 -4.57 -4.65
C LEU A 65 -8.93 -4.14 -5.51
N GLN A 66 -9.51 -5.05 -6.30
CA GLN A 66 -10.60 -4.75 -7.22
C GLN A 66 -11.92 -4.42 -6.53
N ARG A 67 -12.24 -5.13 -5.45
CA ARG A 67 -13.57 -5.01 -4.80
C ARG A 67 -13.73 -3.77 -3.94
N GLY A 68 -12.71 -2.94 -3.82
CA GLY A 68 -12.77 -1.69 -3.06
C GLY A 68 -13.13 -1.86 -1.59
N SER A 69 -12.91 -3.03 -1.00
CA SER A 69 -13.15 -3.30 0.41
C SER A 69 -12.21 -2.51 1.32
N ILE A 70 -11.04 -2.17 0.81
CA ILE A 70 -10.10 -1.28 1.49
C ILE A 70 -10.30 0.13 0.95
N LYS A 71 -10.73 1.04 1.80
CA LYS A 71 -10.91 2.44 1.43
C LYS A 71 -9.57 3.17 1.48
N THR A 72 -9.26 3.87 0.41
CA THR A 72 -7.98 4.60 0.27
C THR A 72 -7.82 5.67 1.33
N GLN A 73 -8.86 6.45 1.60
CA GLN A 73 -8.78 7.57 2.54
C GLN A 73 -8.50 7.14 3.98
N PRO A 74 -9.23 6.19 4.60
CA PRO A 74 -8.89 5.70 5.93
C PRO A 74 -7.49 5.09 6.01
N LEU A 75 -7.06 4.38 4.98
CA LEU A 75 -5.71 3.80 4.92
C LEU A 75 -4.64 4.89 4.85
N ALA A 76 -4.85 5.91 4.03
CA ALA A 76 -3.94 7.07 3.93
C ALA A 76 -3.84 7.82 5.27
N VAL A 77 -4.95 8.01 5.97
CA VAL A 77 -4.96 8.63 7.32
C VAL A 77 -4.19 7.77 8.32
N ALA A 78 -4.39 6.45 8.30
CA ALA A 78 -3.66 5.52 9.16
C ALA A 78 -2.15 5.57 8.90
N LEU A 79 -1.75 5.61 7.63
CA LEU A 79 -0.35 5.74 7.22
C LEU A 79 0.24 7.09 7.68
N PHE A 80 -0.49 8.17 7.51
CA PHE A 80 -0.05 9.50 7.95
C PHE A 80 0.17 9.55 9.48
N LYS A 81 -0.75 9.00 10.25
CA LYS A 81 -0.61 8.90 11.71
C LYS A 81 0.60 8.05 12.11
N LEU A 82 0.85 6.97 11.39
CA LEU A 82 2.02 6.13 11.60
C LEU A 82 3.32 6.91 11.33
N ILE A 83 3.39 7.65 10.24
CA ILE A 83 4.54 8.50 9.89
C ILE A 83 4.77 9.56 10.97
N GLN A 84 3.72 10.23 11.44
CA GLN A 84 3.81 11.22 12.52
C GLN A 84 4.38 10.61 13.82
N ARG A 85 3.99 9.39 14.14
CA ARG A 85 4.47 8.70 15.35
C ARG A 85 5.93 8.31 15.25
N VAL A 86 6.38 7.87 14.07
CA VAL A 86 7.77 7.44 13.81
C VAL A 86 8.71 8.62 13.59
N HIS A 87 8.20 9.69 13.03
CA HIS A 87 8.98 10.87 12.66
C HIS A 87 9.06 11.86 13.82
N HIS A 88 10.27 12.13 14.29
CA HIS A 88 10.50 12.96 15.49
C HIS A 88 10.41 14.47 15.23
N ASN A 89 10.37 14.92 14.00
CA ASN A 89 10.25 16.34 13.69
C ASN A 89 8.80 16.82 13.80
N LYS A 90 8.61 18.02 14.33
CA LYS A 90 7.28 18.64 14.47
C LYS A 90 6.71 19.16 13.16
N VAL A 91 7.56 19.37 12.15
CA VAL A 91 7.16 19.91 10.85
C VAL A 91 7.30 18.81 9.80
N ILE A 92 6.22 18.58 9.06
CA ILE A 92 6.17 17.64 7.93
C ILE A 92 5.89 18.45 6.67
N THR A 93 6.74 18.30 5.66
CA THR A 93 6.54 18.90 4.35
C THR A 93 5.79 17.92 3.46
N LEU A 94 4.65 18.36 2.93
CA LEU A 94 3.89 17.60 1.95
C LEU A 94 4.17 18.15 0.56
N VAL A 95 4.48 17.26 -0.35
CA VAL A 95 4.61 17.59 -1.78
C VAL A 95 3.45 16.94 -2.52
N ILE A 96 2.68 17.75 -3.23
CA ILE A 96 1.59 17.29 -4.08
C ILE A 96 2.01 17.55 -5.52
N ASP A 97 2.06 16.49 -6.31
CA ASP A 97 2.43 16.55 -7.71
C ASP A 97 1.51 15.67 -8.54
N ASP A 98 1.17 16.14 -9.74
CA ASP A 98 0.37 15.38 -10.69
C ASP A 98 1.28 14.55 -11.58
N THR A 99 1.03 13.25 -11.64
CA THR A 99 1.73 12.36 -12.56
C THR A 99 0.84 12.03 -13.75
N LEU A 100 1.33 12.32 -14.95
CA LEU A 100 0.65 11.95 -16.18
C LEU A 100 0.82 10.46 -16.43
N VAL A 101 -0.31 9.72 -16.42
CA VAL A 101 -0.31 8.29 -16.75
C VAL A 101 -0.99 8.11 -18.11
N PRO A 102 -0.23 7.77 -19.18
CA PRO A 102 -0.82 7.51 -20.48
C PRO A 102 -1.79 6.33 -20.40
N ARG A 103 -3.01 6.53 -20.90
CA ARG A 103 -4.05 5.49 -20.96
C ARG A 103 -4.71 5.48 -22.32
N GLN A 104 -4.98 4.30 -22.84
CA GLN A 104 -5.70 4.13 -24.10
C GLN A 104 -7.22 4.14 -23.94
N SER A 105 -7.70 3.92 -22.71
CA SER A 105 -9.14 3.88 -22.42
C SER A 105 -9.64 5.25 -21.96
N SER A 106 -10.57 5.80 -22.72
CA SER A 106 -11.28 7.05 -22.35
C SER A 106 -12.27 6.88 -21.22
N THR A 107 -12.65 5.64 -20.89
CA THR A 107 -13.64 5.33 -19.85
C THR A 107 -13.02 5.02 -18.49
N ALA A 108 -11.68 4.92 -18.42
CA ALA A 108 -11.01 4.69 -17.15
C ALA A 108 -11.20 5.88 -16.20
N PRO A 109 -11.43 5.65 -14.89
CA PRO A 109 -11.59 6.73 -13.92
C PRO A 109 -10.38 7.67 -13.94
N GLY A 110 -10.63 8.98 -13.94
CA GLY A 110 -9.60 10.00 -14.01
C GLY A 110 -8.96 10.22 -15.37
N SER A 111 -9.48 9.57 -16.42
CA SER A 111 -9.00 9.80 -17.79
C SER A 111 -9.43 11.18 -18.27
N ALA A 112 -8.49 11.98 -18.74
CA ALA A 112 -8.70 13.28 -19.35
C ALA A 112 -7.59 13.55 -20.38
N ILE A 113 -7.85 14.49 -21.29
CA ILE A 113 -6.83 14.95 -22.22
C ILE A 113 -6.02 16.05 -21.51
N HIS A 114 -4.74 15.82 -21.33
CA HIS A 114 -3.80 16.77 -20.75
C HIS A 114 -2.73 17.14 -21.78
N PHE A 115 -2.34 18.39 -21.78
CA PHE A 115 -1.18 18.80 -22.55
C PHE A 115 0.11 18.41 -21.81
N ASP A 116 0.96 17.69 -22.50
CA ASP A 116 2.28 17.35 -21.99
C ASP A 116 3.24 18.50 -22.33
N HIS A 117 3.73 19.15 -21.31
CA HIS A 117 4.70 20.27 -21.45
C HIS A 117 6.16 19.80 -21.28
N SER A 118 6.41 18.50 -21.27
CA SER A 118 7.75 17.93 -21.05
C SER A 118 8.65 17.90 -22.29
N HIS A 119 8.27 18.56 -23.39
CA HIS A 119 9.05 18.68 -24.63
C HIS A 119 9.47 20.11 -24.88
#